data_8860186036b07a85b0e62f4bdbe67611
#
_entry.id   8860186036b07a85b0e62f4bdbe67611
#
_cell.length_a   1.000
_cell.length_b   1.000
_cell.length_c   1.000
_cell.angle_alpha   90.00
_cell.angle_beta   90.00
_cell.angle_gamma   90.00
#
_symmetry.space_group_name_H-M   'P 1'
#
loop_
_entity.id
_entity.type
_entity.pdbx_description
1 polymer ?
#
loop_
_entity_poly.entity_id
_entity_poly.type
_entity_poly.pdbx_seq_one_letter_code
_entity_poly.pdbx_strand_id
1 'polypeptide(L)'
;GAFVKEPITGFHDWVVSFDLNSLYPHLIMQYNISPETIIGHNSDVDVDNLLSKEADLSDVQKKGYTVAPNGTIYRKDKRGFLPTLMEKIYADRVIYKKKMLDAQQRKEEGEDTDNEIAKYLNIQMAKKIQLNSAYGAIGNQWFRYYDLRNAEAVTTGGQLAIRWIEKALNDYLNKYLDTIDYDYVIAIDTDSVYLRLGKFVDKFIKSDDKNKICDLIDKVTKEAFSSYRLH
;
A
#
# COMPACT_ATOMS: atom_id res chain seq x y z
N GLY A 1 8.81 4.50 -12.46
CA GLY A 1 7.36 4.68 -12.38
C GLY A 1 6.68 3.62 -11.52
N ALA A 2 5.35 3.65 -11.46
CA ALA A 2 4.56 2.63 -10.76
C ALA A 2 4.56 1.28 -11.52
N PHE A 3 4.24 0.20 -10.82
CA PHE A 3 4.01 -1.10 -11.45
C PHE A 3 2.56 -1.23 -11.88
N VAL A 4 2.37 -1.66 -13.12
CA VAL A 4 1.07 -1.99 -13.69
C VAL A 4 1.16 -3.38 -14.31
N LYS A 5 0.21 -4.24 -13.95
CA LYS A 5 0.05 -5.56 -14.57
C LYS A 5 -1.07 -5.48 -15.60
N GLU A 6 -0.76 -5.83 -16.85
CA GLU A 6 -1.76 -5.90 -17.89
C GLU A 6 -2.92 -6.82 -17.48
N PRO A 7 -4.17 -6.38 -17.64
CA PRO A 7 -5.33 -7.16 -17.24
C PRO A 7 -5.41 -8.50 -18.00
N ILE A 8 -5.67 -9.58 -17.27
CA ILE A 8 -6.03 -10.86 -17.89
C ILE A 8 -7.42 -10.69 -18.50
N THR A 9 -7.50 -10.69 -19.84
CA THR A 9 -8.73 -10.47 -20.58
C THR A 9 -9.71 -11.63 -20.40
N GLY A 10 -11.02 -11.34 -20.35
CA GLY A 10 -12.07 -12.32 -20.25
C GLY A 10 -13.12 -11.98 -19.20
N PHE A 11 -14.08 -12.89 -19.03
CA PHE A 11 -15.02 -12.83 -17.92
C PHE A 11 -14.41 -13.46 -16.68
N HIS A 12 -14.50 -12.75 -15.55
CA HIS A 12 -14.04 -13.21 -14.25
C HIS A 12 -15.15 -13.08 -13.23
N ASP A 13 -15.49 -14.21 -12.61
CA ASP A 13 -16.49 -14.22 -11.54
C ASP A 13 -15.86 -13.87 -10.20
N TRP A 14 -16.63 -13.17 -9.37
CA TRP A 14 -16.26 -12.80 -8.00
C TRP A 14 -14.92 -12.07 -7.94
N VAL A 15 -14.85 -10.93 -8.62
CA VAL A 15 -13.66 -10.07 -8.58
C VAL A 15 -13.72 -9.18 -7.34
N VAL A 16 -12.61 -9.19 -6.59
CA VAL A 16 -12.39 -8.34 -5.41
C VAL A 16 -11.21 -7.44 -5.64
N SER A 17 -11.33 -6.15 -5.33
CA SER A 17 -10.21 -5.21 -5.37
C SER A 17 -9.74 -4.85 -3.98
N PHE A 18 -8.43 -4.77 -3.81
CA PHE A 18 -7.76 -4.27 -2.62
C PHE A 18 -6.91 -3.07 -2.98
N ASP A 19 -6.95 -2.07 -2.13
CA ASP A 19 -6.18 -0.83 -2.28
C ASP A 19 -5.27 -0.63 -1.07
N LEU A 20 -3.99 -0.33 -1.33
CA LEU A 20 -3.01 -0.04 -0.30
C LEU A 20 -3.13 1.42 0.13
N ASN A 21 -3.84 1.66 1.21
CA ASN A 21 -4.09 3.00 1.74
C ASN A 21 -2.82 3.84 1.89
N SER A 22 -2.72 4.92 1.09
CA SER A 22 -1.61 5.89 1.19
C SER A 22 -0.23 5.23 1.04
N LEU A 23 -0.06 4.32 0.06
CA LEU A 23 1.16 3.54 -0.16
C LEU A 23 2.42 4.42 -0.15
N TYR A 24 2.51 5.43 -0.99
CA TYR A 24 3.70 6.29 -1.10
C TYR A 24 4.05 7.06 0.18
N PRO A 25 3.10 7.69 0.89
CA PRO A 25 3.38 8.27 2.20
C PRO A 25 3.94 7.24 3.21
N HIS A 26 3.41 6.02 3.23
CA HIS A 26 3.91 4.96 4.12
C HIS A 26 5.31 4.51 3.76
N LEU A 27 5.65 4.42 2.47
CA LEU A 27 7.02 4.11 2.04
C LEU A 27 8.02 5.20 2.44
N ILE A 28 7.63 6.49 2.30
CA ILE A 28 8.44 7.61 2.78
C ILE A 28 8.71 7.46 4.28
N MET A 29 7.69 7.13 5.07
CA MET A 29 7.83 6.90 6.50
C MET A 29 8.67 5.66 6.82
N GLN A 30 8.44 4.55 6.15
CA GLN A 30 9.08 3.27 6.42
C GLN A 30 10.58 3.27 6.12
N TYR A 31 10.97 3.77 4.95
CA TYR A 31 12.37 3.82 4.53
C TYR A 31 13.12 5.04 5.08
N ASN A 32 12.43 5.95 5.75
CA ASN A 32 13.00 7.23 6.20
C ASN A 32 13.48 8.10 5.02
N ILE A 33 12.69 8.15 3.94
CA ILE A 33 13.06 8.85 2.70
C ILE A 33 13.02 10.36 2.91
N SER A 34 14.19 10.99 2.87
CA SER A 34 14.36 12.44 2.96
C SER A 34 15.74 12.81 2.44
N PRO A 35 15.97 13.99 1.85
CA PRO A 35 17.27 14.36 1.30
C PRO A 35 18.41 14.27 2.33
N GLU A 36 18.16 14.69 3.57
CA GLU A 36 19.16 14.72 4.65
C GLU A 36 19.42 13.36 5.30
N THR A 37 18.63 12.34 4.96
CA THR A 37 18.79 10.98 5.51
C THR A 37 19.54 10.04 4.57
N ILE A 38 19.80 10.45 3.33
CA ILE A 38 20.60 9.68 2.37
C ILE A 38 22.05 9.62 2.85
N ILE A 39 22.61 8.39 2.93
CA ILE A 39 24.00 8.16 3.36
C ILE A 39 24.82 7.35 2.37
N GLY A 40 24.19 6.75 1.36
CA GLY A 40 24.92 5.97 0.37
C GLY A 40 23.99 5.30 -0.66
N HIS A 41 24.60 4.43 -1.44
CA HIS A 41 23.93 3.64 -2.48
C HIS A 41 24.55 2.25 -2.56
N ASN A 42 23.73 1.22 -2.73
CA ASN A 42 24.14 -0.14 -3.03
C ASN A 42 23.60 -0.52 -4.41
N SER A 43 24.49 -0.72 -5.39
CA SER A 43 24.16 -1.04 -6.78
C SER A 43 23.61 -2.46 -6.96
N ASP A 44 23.81 -3.34 -5.98
CA ASP A 44 23.40 -4.75 -6.05
C ASP A 44 21.96 -4.93 -5.53
N VAL A 45 21.33 -3.85 -5.11
CA VAL A 45 19.95 -3.84 -4.62
C VAL A 45 19.02 -3.25 -5.68
N ASP A 46 18.12 -4.08 -6.17
CA ASP A 46 17.00 -3.71 -7.03
C ASP A 46 15.72 -4.47 -6.62
N VAL A 47 14.61 -4.18 -7.29
CA VAL A 47 13.31 -4.80 -6.99
C VAL A 47 13.35 -6.31 -7.21
N ASP A 48 14.00 -6.78 -8.27
CA ASP A 48 14.00 -8.20 -8.65
C ASP A 48 14.88 -9.03 -7.71
N ASN A 49 16.07 -8.52 -7.37
CA ASN A 49 16.98 -9.15 -6.39
C ASN A 49 16.37 -9.21 -4.98
N LEU A 50 15.54 -8.23 -4.60
CA LEU A 50 14.81 -8.26 -3.33
C LEU A 50 13.66 -9.26 -3.36
N LEU A 51 12.92 -9.37 -4.47
CA LEU A 51 11.82 -10.34 -4.62
C LEU A 51 12.33 -11.78 -4.66
N SER A 52 13.48 -12.02 -5.32
CA SER A 52 14.15 -13.34 -5.36
C SER A 52 14.92 -13.67 -4.08
N LYS A 53 15.09 -12.69 -3.18
CA LYS A 53 15.90 -12.77 -1.94
C LYS A 53 17.40 -13.03 -2.21
N GLU A 54 17.91 -12.58 -3.34
CA GLU A 54 19.32 -12.70 -3.73
C GLU A 54 20.17 -11.53 -3.23
N ALA A 55 19.54 -10.38 -2.91
CA ALA A 55 20.25 -9.20 -2.40
C ALA A 55 20.86 -9.45 -1.01
N ASP A 56 22.17 -9.23 -0.88
CA ASP A 56 22.84 -9.26 0.42
C ASP A 56 22.66 -7.93 1.16
N LEU A 57 21.85 -7.95 2.21
CA LEU A 57 21.56 -6.81 3.07
C LEU A 57 22.32 -6.84 4.40
N SER A 58 23.22 -7.79 4.61
CA SER A 58 23.89 -8.05 5.89
C SER A 58 24.63 -6.81 6.44
N ASP A 59 25.33 -6.09 5.59
CA ASP A 59 26.09 -4.88 5.97
C ASP A 59 25.17 -3.71 6.33
N VAL A 60 24.08 -3.53 5.60
CA VAL A 60 23.10 -2.48 5.85
C VAL A 60 22.39 -2.75 7.19
N GLN A 61 22.03 -4.01 7.44
CA GLN A 61 21.38 -4.43 8.69
C GLN A 61 22.30 -4.25 9.90
N LYS A 62 23.57 -4.69 9.82
CA LYS A 62 24.56 -4.55 10.89
C LYS A 62 24.79 -3.08 11.28
N LYS A 63 24.75 -2.16 10.33
CA LYS A 63 24.90 -0.74 10.54
C LYS A 63 23.62 -0.04 11.00
N GLY A 64 22.51 -0.76 11.06
CA GLY A 64 21.22 -0.20 11.43
C GLY A 64 20.67 0.80 10.41
N TYR A 65 20.97 0.64 9.13
CA TYR A 65 20.46 1.47 8.04
C TYR A 65 19.23 0.86 7.38
N THR A 66 18.57 1.62 6.51
CA THR A 66 17.51 1.15 5.63
C THR A 66 17.99 1.28 4.18
N VAL A 67 17.68 0.31 3.33
CA VAL A 67 17.90 0.40 1.89
C VAL A 67 16.57 0.35 1.15
N ALA A 68 16.36 1.29 0.25
CA ALA A 68 15.21 1.29 -0.65
C ALA A 68 15.50 0.39 -1.88
N PRO A 69 14.46 -0.09 -2.59
CA PRO A 69 14.65 -0.99 -3.73
C PRO A 69 15.36 -0.40 -4.96
N ASN A 70 15.64 0.90 -4.96
CA ASN A 70 16.54 1.51 -5.95
C ASN A 70 18.00 1.57 -5.46
N GLY A 71 18.35 0.86 -4.39
CA GLY A 71 19.68 0.83 -3.81
C GLY A 71 20.04 2.02 -2.93
N THR A 72 19.20 3.03 -2.79
CA THR A 72 19.48 4.20 -1.93
C THR A 72 19.43 3.80 -0.46
N ILE A 73 20.48 4.14 0.30
CA ILE A 73 20.63 3.82 1.71
C ILE A 73 20.29 5.04 2.55
N TYR A 74 19.44 4.84 3.55
CA TYR A 74 18.99 5.86 4.48
C TYR A 74 19.40 5.50 5.91
N ARG A 75 19.75 6.53 6.68
CA ARG A 75 20.02 6.41 8.12
C ARG A 75 18.72 6.17 8.91
N LYS A 76 18.80 5.48 10.04
CA LYS A 76 17.66 5.27 10.96
C LYS A 76 17.79 5.99 12.29
N ASP A 77 18.99 6.39 12.66
CA ASP A 77 19.30 7.04 13.94
C ASP A 77 18.68 8.43 14.08
N LYS A 78 18.34 9.07 12.96
CA LYS A 78 17.66 10.36 12.92
C LYS A 78 16.48 10.30 11.94
N ARG A 79 15.29 10.68 12.43
CA ARG A 79 14.10 10.78 11.59
C ARG A 79 14.20 11.95 10.63
N GLY A 80 13.94 11.71 9.34
CA GLY A 80 13.93 12.77 8.32
C GLY A 80 12.72 13.70 8.45
N PHE A 81 12.82 14.91 7.89
CA PHE A 81 11.72 15.87 7.97
C PHE A 81 10.52 15.45 7.11
N LEU A 82 10.73 14.83 5.95
CA LEU A 82 9.63 14.35 5.10
C LEU A 82 8.84 13.22 5.79
N PRO A 83 9.46 12.15 6.32
CA PRO A 83 8.77 11.16 7.12
C PRO A 83 8.01 11.77 8.29
N THR A 84 8.62 12.68 9.04
CA THR A 84 7.96 13.35 10.18
C THR A 84 6.73 14.13 9.73
N LEU A 85 6.82 14.84 8.60
CA LEU A 85 5.70 15.57 8.02
C LEU A 85 4.57 14.60 7.57
N MET A 86 4.92 13.48 6.91
CA MET A 86 3.94 12.47 6.49
C MET A 86 3.22 11.86 7.68
N GLU A 87 3.94 11.50 8.74
CA GLU A 87 3.37 10.96 9.99
C GLU A 87 2.34 11.92 10.59
N LYS A 88 2.70 13.20 10.70
CA LYS A 88 1.81 14.23 11.25
C LYS A 88 0.54 14.40 10.41
N ILE A 89 0.69 14.55 9.09
CA ILE A 89 -0.46 14.74 8.20
C ILE A 89 -1.36 13.50 8.19
N TYR A 90 -0.77 12.29 8.22
CA TYR A 90 -1.51 11.04 8.26
C TYR A 90 -2.28 10.89 9.58
N ALA A 91 -1.64 11.16 10.71
CA ALA A 91 -2.30 11.14 12.02
C ALA A 91 -3.48 12.12 12.09
N ASP A 92 -3.28 13.36 11.64
CA ASP A 92 -4.34 14.35 11.53
C ASP A 92 -5.51 13.83 10.67
N ARG A 93 -5.21 13.25 9.49
CA ARG A 93 -6.22 12.70 8.60
C ARG A 93 -7.05 11.62 9.28
N VAL A 94 -6.42 10.69 9.98
CA VAL A 94 -7.10 9.61 10.71
C VAL A 94 -8.06 10.18 11.75
N ILE A 95 -7.63 11.19 12.51
CA ILE A 95 -8.45 11.86 13.52
C ILE A 95 -9.70 12.50 12.87
N TYR A 96 -9.51 13.27 11.81
CA TYR A 96 -10.64 13.95 11.16
C TYR A 96 -11.55 13.00 10.39
N LYS A 97 -11.01 11.91 9.81
CA LYS A 97 -11.84 10.85 9.22
C LYS A 97 -12.72 10.18 10.28
N LYS A 98 -12.16 9.88 11.47
CA LYS A 98 -12.93 9.31 12.56
C LYS A 98 -14.04 10.26 13.02
N LYS A 99 -13.73 11.55 13.23
CA LYS A 99 -14.74 12.56 13.60
C LYS A 99 -15.85 12.67 12.55
N MET A 100 -15.53 12.57 11.27
CA MET A 100 -16.52 12.57 10.19
C MET A 100 -17.46 11.35 10.29
N LEU A 101 -16.90 10.15 10.50
CA LEU A 101 -17.67 8.92 10.64
C LEU A 101 -18.57 8.95 11.89
N ASP A 102 -18.05 9.45 13.01
CA ASP A 102 -18.84 9.62 14.25
C ASP A 102 -20.01 10.60 14.03
N ALA A 103 -19.79 11.69 13.29
CA ALA A 103 -20.85 12.64 12.95
C ALA A 103 -21.89 12.03 11.97
N GLN A 104 -21.46 11.19 11.03
CA GLN A 104 -22.37 10.47 10.14
C GLN A 104 -23.25 9.49 10.91
N GLN A 105 -22.68 8.74 11.86
CA GLN A 105 -23.44 7.83 12.72
C GLN A 105 -24.49 8.59 13.54
N ARG A 106 -24.12 9.73 14.20
CA ARG A 106 -25.08 10.56 14.95
C ARG A 106 -26.20 11.12 14.07
N LYS A 107 -25.89 11.41 12.79
CA LYS A 107 -26.92 11.79 11.82
C LYS A 107 -27.93 10.68 11.57
N GLU A 108 -27.47 9.43 11.44
CA GLU A 108 -28.35 8.26 11.29
C GLU A 108 -29.22 8.05 12.54
N GLU A 109 -28.75 8.47 13.71
CA GLU A 109 -29.48 8.46 15.00
C GLU A 109 -30.44 9.65 15.16
N GLY A 110 -30.49 10.57 14.18
CA GLY A 110 -31.46 11.70 14.12
C GLY A 110 -30.91 13.05 14.55
N GLU A 111 -29.60 13.20 14.78
CA GLU A 111 -28.97 14.49 15.08
C GLU A 111 -28.72 15.31 13.80
N ASP A 112 -28.81 16.63 13.90
CA ASP A 112 -28.39 17.54 12.82
C ASP A 112 -26.88 17.77 12.86
N THR A 113 -26.13 16.97 12.11
CA THR A 113 -24.67 17.03 12.07
C THR A 113 -24.11 17.37 10.69
N ASP A 114 -24.91 17.86 9.75
CA ASP A 114 -24.51 18.13 8.37
C ASP A 114 -23.30 19.06 8.25
N ASN A 115 -23.27 20.12 9.07
CA ASN A 115 -22.16 21.05 9.11
C ASN A 115 -20.87 20.41 9.64
N GLU A 116 -20.96 19.53 10.62
CA GLU A 116 -19.80 18.79 11.16
C GLU A 116 -19.25 17.81 10.12
N ILE A 117 -20.12 17.07 9.45
CA ILE A 117 -19.76 16.13 8.39
C ILE A 117 -19.03 16.88 7.26
N ALA A 118 -19.60 17.99 6.76
CA ALA A 118 -19.00 18.80 5.72
C ALA A 118 -17.62 19.35 6.14
N LYS A 119 -17.50 19.86 7.37
CA LYS A 119 -16.24 20.37 7.92
C LYS A 119 -15.16 19.29 7.98
N TYR A 120 -15.46 18.16 8.58
CA TYR A 120 -14.47 17.09 8.77
C TYR A 120 -14.13 16.38 7.46
N LEU A 121 -15.10 16.25 6.54
CA LEU A 121 -14.87 15.76 5.18
C LEU A 121 -13.85 16.64 4.45
N ASN A 122 -14.05 17.96 4.45
CA ASN A 122 -13.13 18.89 3.78
C ASN A 122 -11.72 18.83 4.38
N ILE A 123 -11.59 18.80 5.71
CA ILE A 123 -10.27 18.72 6.36
C ILE A 123 -9.56 17.41 6.02
N GLN A 124 -10.24 16.25 6.16
CA GLN A 124 -9.60 14.96 5.85
C GLN A 124 -9.25 14.81 4.38
N MET A 125 -10.05 15.40 3.48
CA MET A 125 -9.75 15.43 2.04
C MET A 125 -8.53 16.31 1.72
N ALA A 126 -8.43 17.50 2.32
CA ALA A 126 -7.26 18.35 2.18
C ALA A 126 -5.98 17.61 2.65
N LYS A 127 -6.05 16.89 3.79
CA LYS A 127 -4.94 16.07 4.29
C LYS A 127 -4.60 14.90 3.33
N LYS A 128 -5.61 14.25 2.73
CA LYS A 128 -5.39 13.21 1.71
C LYS A 128 -4.65 13.78 0.49
N ILE A 129 -5.06 14.95 0.02
CA ILE A 129 -4.40 15.62 -1.11
C ILE A 129 -2.95 15.96 -0.76
N GLN A 130 -2.69 16.52 0.45
CA GLN A 130 -1.34 16.83 0.90
C GLN A 130 -0.43 15.59 0.92
N LEU A 131 -0.91 14.46 1.45
CA LEU A 131 -0.17 13.20 1.48
C LEU A 131 0.17 12.69 0.08
N ASN A 132 -0.79 12.70 -0.83
CA ASN A 132 -0.59 12.19 -2.19
C ASN A 132 0.30 13.14 -3.03
N SER A 133 0.24 14.45 -2.77
CA SER A 133 1.06 15.45 -3.46
C SER A 133 2.53 15.43 -3.04
N ALA A 134 2.86 14.84 -1.90
CA ALA A 134 4.23 14.80 -1.38
C ALA A 134 5.19 14.12 -2.37
N TYR A 135 4.81 12.97 -2.92
CA TYR A 135 5.59 12.29 -3.95
C TYR A 135 5.77 13.15 -5.20
N GLY A 136 4.68 13.79 -5.69
CA GLY A 136 4.75 14.70 -6.84
C GLY A 136 5.70 15.88 -6.61
N ALA A 137 5.73 16.41 -5.39
CA ALA A 137 6.68 17.47 -5.03
C ALA A 137 8.12 16.96 -5.03
N ILE A 138 8.41 15.83 -4.41
CA ILE A 138 9.75 15.24 -4.34
C ILE A 138 10.29 14.94 -5.75
N GLY A 139 9.44 14.50 -6.67
CA GLY A 139 9.79 14.21 -8.05
C GLY A 139 9.86 15.43 -8.98
N ASN A 140 9.53 16.62 -8.50
CA ASN A 140 9.56 17.86 -9.29
C ASN A 140 10.90 18.55 -9.18
N GLN A 141 11.62 18.71 -10.31
CA GLN A 141 12.93 19.35 -10.38
C GLN A 141 12.98 20.81 -9.84
N TRP A 142 11.84 21.48 -9.77
CA TRP A 142 11.73 22.85 -9.23
C TRP A 142 11.43 22.89 -7.73
N PHE A 143 11.22 21.71 -7.11
CA PHE A 143 11.02 21.66 -5.68
C PHE A 143 12.34 21.81 -4.94
N ARG A 144 12.34 22.65 -3.90
CA ARG A 144 13.57 22.96 -3.12
C ARG A 144 14.31 21.71 -2.59
N TYR A 145 13.56 20.65 -2.30
CA TYR A 145 14.08 19.40 -1.75
C TYR A 145 14.02 18.26 -2.78
N TYR A 146 14.06 18.62 -4.06
CA TYR A 146 14.13 17.65 -5.14
C TYR A 146 15.39 16.79 -5.03
N ASP A 147 15.20 15.48 -5.08
CA ASP A 147 16.26 14.49 -5.25
C ASP A 147 15.66 13.29 -5.99
N LEU A 148 16.18 12.99 -7.17
CA LEU A 148 15.70 11.91 -8.03
C LEU A 148 15.76 10.56 -7.31
N ARG A 149 16.79 10.32 -6.49
CA ARG A 149 16.95 9.09 -5.70
C ARG A 149 15.78 8.86 -4.76
N ASN A 150 15.28 9.93 -4.13
CA ASN A 150 14.11 9.87 -3.24
C ASN A 150 12.83 9.55 -4.02
N ALA A 151 12.63 10.16 -5.19
CA ALA A 151 11.48 9.88 -6.02
C ALA A 151 11.48 8.42 -6.53
N GLU A 152 12.64 7.93 -6.97
CA GLU A 152 12.81 6.54 -7.40
C GLU A 152 12.65 5.55 -6.23
N ALA A 153 13.16 5.88 -5.05
CA ALA A 153 12.98 5.04 -3.86
C ALA A 153 11.50 4.81 -3.51
N VAL A 154 10.67 5.86 -3.66
CA VAL A 154 9.22 5.72 -3.43
C VAL A 154 8.58 4.82 -4.47
N THR A 155 8.85 5.03 -5.76
CA THR A 155 8.22 4.24 -6.82
C THR A 155 8.68 2.78 -6.83
N THR A 156 9.99 2.53 -6.67
CA THR A 156 10.52 1.16 -6.59
C THR A 156 10.07 0.45 -5.31
N GLY A 157 9.93 1.19 -4.21
CA GLY A 157 9.31 0.67 -2.98
C GLY A 157 7.86 0.24 -3.21
N GLY A 158 7.09 1.03 -3.95
CA GLY A 158 5.73 0.67 -4.38
C GLY A 158 5.69 -0.58 -5.26
N GLN A 159 6.60 -0.65 -6.25
CA GLN A 159 6.74 -1.84 -7.11
C GLN A 159 7.06 -3.10 -6.29
N LEU A 160 8.01 -3.02 -5.37
CA LEU A 160 8.37 -4.15 -4.50
C LEU A 160 7.17 -4.61 -3.67
N ALA A 161 6.48 -3.67 -3.03
CA ALA A 161 5.36 -3.99 -2.16
C ALA A 161 4.21 -4.68 -2.92
N ILE A 162 3.81 -4.13 -4.07
CA ILE A 162 2.67 -4.67 -4.83
C ILE A 162 2.98 -6.00 -5.50
N ARG A 163 4.19 -6.18 -6.03
CA ARG A 163 4.64 -7.45 -6.64
C ARG A 163 4.84 -8.54 -5.59
N TRP A 164 5.30 -8.17 -4.39
CA TRP A 164 5.38 -9.11 -3.28
C TRP A 164 3.99 -9.58 -2.85
N ILE A 165 3.02 -8.66 -2.76
CA ILE A 165 1.61 -8.99 -2.45
C ILE A 165 1.03 -9.91 -3.53
N GLU A 166 1.24 -9.61 -4.81
CA GLU A 166 0.81 -10.46 -5.93
C GLU A 166 1.32 -11.90 -5.75
N LYS A 167 2.62 -12.04 -5.54
CA LYS A 167 3.24 -13.36 -5.35
C LYS A 167 2.65 -14.07 -4.13
N ALA A 168 2.58 -13.40 -2.99
CA ALA A 168 2.07 -13.97 -1.76
C ALA A 168 0.60 -14.43 -1.88
N LEU A 169 -0.24 -13.64 -2.56
CA LEU A 169 -1.64 -13.99 -2.81
C LEU A 169 -1.78 -15.19 -3.74
N ASN A 170 -1.01 -15.21 -4.84
CA ASN A 170 -1.01 -16.35 -5.77
C ASN A 170 -0.52 -17.64 -5.08
N ASP A 171 0.59 -17.58 -4.35
CA ASP A 171 1.12 -18.73 -3.61
C ASP A 171 0.11 -19.25 -2.57
N TYR A 172 -0.51 -18.36 -1.82
CA TYR A 172 -1.51 -18.70 -0.82
C TYR A 172 -2.74 -19.37 -1.45
N LEU A 173 -3.33 -18.74 -2.48
CA LEU A 173 -4.53 -19.24 -3.13
C LEU A 173 -4.28 -20.53 -3.89
N ASN A 174 -3.14 -20.70 -4.56
CA ASN A 174 -2.77 -21.94 -5.22
C ASN A 174 -2.67 -23.09 -4.20
N LYS A 175 -2.00 -22.85 -3.06
CA LYS A 175 -1.90 -23.84 -1.99
C LYS A 175 -3.28 -24.19 -1.38
N TYR A 176 -4.12 -23.16 -1.13
CA TYR A 176 -5.41 -23.36 -0.46
C TYR A 176 -6.48 -24.00 -1.37
N LEU A 177 -6.38 -23.75 -2.67
CA LEU A 177 -7.32 -24.25 -3.67
C LEU A 177 -6.86 -25.50 -4.40
N ASP A 178 -5.65 -26.02 -4.06
CA ASP A 178 -5.01 -27.16 -4.72
C ASP A 178 -4.86 -26.94 -6.25
N THR A 179 -4.44 -25.72 -6.62
CA THR A 179 -4.14 -25.36 -8.01
C THR A 179 -2.63 -25.16 -8.19
N ILE A 180 -2.15 -25.30 -9.42
CA ILE A 180 -0.73 -25.16 -9.76
C ILE A 180 -0.60 -23.97 -10.69
N ASP A 181 0.23 -23.00 -10.30
CA ASP A 181 0.59 -21.83 -11.10
C ASP A 181 -0.60 -21.06 -11.70
N TYR A 182 -1.76 -21.12 -11.01
CA TYR A 182 -2.93 -20.36 -11.44
C TYR A 182 -2.81 -18.93 -10.97
N ASP A 183 -2.94 -17.99 -11.90
CA ASP A 183 -2.84 -16.57 -11.59
C ASP A 183 -4.19 -16.02 -11.12
N TYR A 184 -4.34 -15.83 -9.83
CA TYR A 184 -5.54 -15.25 -9.21
C TYR A 184 -5.57 -13.73 -9.31
N VAL A 185 -4.41 -13.09 -9.45
CA VAL A 185 -4.29 -11.63 -9.59
C VAL A 185 -4.45 -11.25 -11.05
N ILE A 186 -5.63 -10.77 -11.42
CA ILE A 186 -5.97 -10.47 -12.82
C ILE A 186 -5.50 -9.11 -13.31
N ALA A 187 -5.28 -8.16 -12.43
CA ALA A 187 -4.76 -6.83 -12.75
C ALA A 187 -4.11 -6.19 -11.51
N ILE A 188 -3.18 -5.30 -11.76
CA ILE A 188 -2.56 -4.44 -10.75
C ILE A 188 -2.43 -3.04 -11.34
N ASP A 189 -2.75 -2.02 -10.54
CA ASP A 189 -2.48 -0.62 -10.87
C ASP A 189 -1.94 0.11 -9.64
N THR A 190 -0.66 0.36 -9.63
CA THR A 190 0.08 1.16 -8.64
C THR A 190 -0.05 0.65 -7.20
N ASP A 191 -1.21 0.78 -6.59
CA ASP A 191 -1.54 0.41 -5.21
C ASP A 191 -2.79 -0.48 -5.10
N SER A 192 -3.39 -0.82 -6.24
CA SER A 192 -4.60 -1.64 -6.30
C SER A 192 -4.32 -3.01 -6.91
N VAL A 193 -4.84 -4.06 -6.27
CA VAL A 193 -4.77 -5.45 -6.73
C VAL A 193 -6.18 -5.97 -6.97
N TYR A 194 -6.40 -6.61 -8.11
CA TYR A 194 -7.67 -7.22 -8.48
C TYR A 194 -7.55 -8.74 -8.50
N LEU A 195 -8.35 -9.41 -7.64
CA LEU A 195 -8.35 -10.87 -7.49
C LEU A 195 -9.63 -11.47 -8.06
N ARG A 196 -9.50 -12.57 -8.81
CA ARG A 196 -10.62 -13.42 -9.21
C ARG A 196 -10.77 -14.56 -8.22
N LEU A 197 -11.92 -14.66 -7.57
CA LEU A 197 -12.21 -15.64 -6.52
C LEU A 197 -13.29 -16.65 -6.90
N GLY A 198 -13.63 -16.78 -8.19
CA GLY A 198 -14.65 -17.76 -8.67
C GLY A 198 -14.37 -19.17 -8.16
N LYS A 199 -13.15 -19.68 -8.35
CA LYS A 199 -12.77 -21.02 -7.85
C LYS A 199 -12.87 -21.17 -6.33
N PHE A 200 -12.64 -20.09 -5.58
CA PHE A 200 -12.80 -20.09 -4.13
C PHE A 200 -14.27 -20.21 -3.74
N VAL A 201 -15.13 -19.44 -4.39
CA VAL A 201 -16.57 -19.46 -4.17
C VAL A 201 -17.13 -20.86 -4.51
N ASP A 202 -16.77 -21.40 -5.67
CA ASP A 202 -17.23 -22.74 -6.11
C ASP A 202 -16.82 -23.85 -5.14
N LYS A 203 -15.61 -23.76 -4.57
CA LYS A 203 -15.08 -24.80 -3.67
C LYS A 203 -15.66 -24.72 -2.26
N PHE A 204 -15.84 -23.52 -1.72
CA PHE A 204 -16.11 -23.32 -0.29
C PHE A 204 -17.47 -22.70 0.04
N ILE A 205 -18.10 -22.00 -0.91
CA ILE A 205 -19.33 -21.26 -0.64
C ILE A 205 -20.49 -21.94 -1.37
N LYS A 206 -21.27 -22.73 -0.63
CA LYS A 206 -22.47 -23.37 -1.14
C LYS A 206 -23.71 -22.49 -0.86
N SER A 207 -23.79 -21.34 -1.49
CA SER A 207 -24.90 -20.42 -1.33
C SER A 207 -25.15 -19.68 -2.64
N ASP A 208 -26.43 -19.51 -3.01
CA ASP A 208 -26.86 -18.66 -4.12
C ASP A 208 -27.09 -17.20 -3.68
N ASP A 209 -26.99 -16.92 -2.39
CA ASP A 209 -27.16 -15.58 -1.82
C ASP A 209 -25.88 -14.75 -1.99
N LYS A 210 -25.92 -13.82 -2.93
CA LYS A 210 -24.79 -12.94 -3.26
C LYS A 210 -24.27 -12.14 -2.06
N ASN A 211 -25.14 -11.71 -1.15
CA ASN A 211 -24.75 -10.93 0.01
C ASN A 211 -23.92 -11.80 0.98
N LYS A 212 -24.37 -13.03 1.24
CA LYS A 212 -23.60 -13.99 2.07
C LYS A 212 -22.25 -14.32 1.46
N ILE A 213 -22.20 -14.46 0.13
CA ILE A 213 -20.92 -14.70 -0.58
C ILE A 213 -19.99 -13.51 -0.38
N CYS A 214 -20.47 -12.28 -0.58
CA CYS A 214 -19.68 -11.06 -0.36
C CYS A 214 -19.15 -10.96 1.08
N ASP A 215 -20.00 -11.21 2.08
CA ASP A 215 -19.61 -11.16 3.50
C ASP A 215 -18.54 -12.19 3.84
N LEU A 216 -18.64 -13.41 3.30
CA LEU A 216 -17.64 -14.45 3.50
C LEU A 216 -16.31 -14.13 2.82
N ILE A 217 -16.35 -13.64 1.59
CA ILE A 217 -15.15 -13.17 0.87
C ILE A 217 -14.47 -12.06 1.67
N ASP A 218 -15.21 -11.06 2.12
CA ASP A 218 -14.69 -9.92 2.89
C ASP A 218 -14.05 -10.39 4.21
N LYS A 219 -14.66 -11.34 4.89
CA LYS A 219 -14.10 -11.92 6.12
C LYS A 219 -12.80 -12.67 5.86
N VAL A 220 -12.79 -13.60 4.91
CA VAL A 220 -11.60 -14.43 4.60
C VAL A 220 -10.44 -13.55 4.10
N THR A 221 -10.71 -12.57 3.27
CA THR A 221 -9.68 -11.67 2.77
C THR A 221 -9.11 -10.76 3.87
N LYS A 222 -9.94 -10.25 4.78
CA LYS A 222 -9.46 -9.51 5.96
C LYS A 222 -8.59 -10.37 6.87
N GLU A 223 -8.97 -11.63 7.10
CA GLU A 223 -8.17 -12.58 7.90
C GLU A 223 -6.84 -12.90 7.21
N ALA A 224 -6.84 -13.18 5.91
CA ALA A 224 -5.63 -13.43 5.14
C ALA A 224 -4.66 -12.26 5.19
N PHE A 225 -5.12 -11.02 4.94
CA PHE A 225 -4.28 -9.83 5.03
C PHE A 225 -3.80 -9.51 6.45
N SER A 226 -4.57 -9.84 7.50
CA SER A 226 -4.14 -9.62 8.88
C SER A 226 -3.04 -10.59 9.31
N SER A 227 -2.97 -11.79 8.74
CA SER A 227 -1.94 -12.79 9.01
C SER A 227 -0.60 -12.50 8.30
N TYR A 228 -0.62 -11.73 7.23
CA TYR A 228 0.57 -11.26 6.50
C TYR A 228 1.05 -9.88 7.02
N ARG A 229 1.18 -9.71 8.33
CA ARG A 229 1.92 -8.55 8.84
C ARG A 229 3.37 -8.69 8.41
N LEU A 230 3.84 -7.69 7.66
CA LEU A 230 5.25 -7.50 7.37
C LEU A 230 6.00 -7.36 8.71
N HIS A 231 6.75 -8.37 9.08
CA HIS A 231 7.71 -8.34 10.19
C HIS A 231 9.02 -7.73 9.73
#